data_c3061662cfd77eaf6f3a115d4a2de54e
#
_entry.id   c3061662cfd77eaf6f3a115d4a2de54e
#
_cell.length_a   1.000
_cell.length_b   1.000
_cell.length_c   1.000
_cell.angle_alpha   90.00
_cell.angle_beta   90.00
_cell.angle_gamma   90.00
#
_symmetry.space_group_name_H-M   'P 1'
#
loop_
_entity.id
_entity.type
_entity.pdbx_description
1 polymer ?
#
loop_
_entity_poly.entity_id
_entity_poly.type
_entity_poly.pdbx_seq_one_letter_code
_entity_poly.pdbx_strand_id
1 'polypeptide(L)'
;MDERLLAGEDPAVMVQRLATEKAALVSDRVPDGAVIGADTVVVVDGVILGKPGDDRDAAGMLRRLSGRSHEVLTGVAVHANGRRLVAVERTVVWFLPLSDADIAWYVSSGEPLDKAGAYAVQGLASRFVTRIEGSYSNVVGLPVARVCELLNRITAC
;
A
#
# COMPACT_ATOMS: atom_id res chain seq x y z
N MET A 1 -10.54 7.68 12.73
CA MET A 1 -10.67 7.09 11.37
C MET A 1 -10.64 5.57 11.52
N ASP A 2 -11.59 4.88 10.94
CA ASP A 2 -11.63 3.41 10.98
C ASP A 2 -10.93 2.87 9.73
N GLU A 3 -9.76 2.28 9.90
CA GLU A 3 -8.97 1.71 8.80
C GLU A 3 -9.37 0.27 8.45
N ARG A 4 -10.44 -0.25 9.05
CA ARG A 4 -10.93 -1.60 8.76
C ARG A 4 -11.71 -1.64 7.46
N LEU A 5 -11.66 -2.80 6.81
CA LEU A 5 -12.53 -3.10 5.67
C LEU A 5 -14.00 -3.06 6.12
N LEU A 6 -14.82 -2.33 5.41
CA LEU A 6 -16.26 -2.33 5.65
C LEU A 6 -16.88 -3.58 5.03
N ALA A 7 -18.04 -4.00 5.57
CA ALA A 7 -18.72 -5.19 5.09
C ALA A 7 -19.03 -5.08 3.58
N GLY A 8 -18.49 -6.01 2.79
CA GLY A 8 -18.68 -6.05 1.34
C GLY A 8 -17.89 -5.01 0.54
N GLU A 9 -17.00 -4.26 1.18
CA GLU A 9 -16.16 -3.27 0.49
C GLU A 9 -15.05 -3.95 -0.32
N ASP A 10 -14.91 -3.55 -1.57
CA ASP A 10 -13.78 -3.99 -2.41
C ASP A 10 -12.47 -3.33 -1.93
N PRO A 11 -11.32 -4.04 -1.96
CA PRO A 11 -10.04 -3.47 -1.54
C PRO A 11 -9.64 -2.18 -2.25
N ALA A 12 -9.96 -2.05 -3.54
CA ALA A 12 -9.69 -0.81 -4.30
C ALA A 12 -10.56 0.35 -3.82
N VAL A 13 -11.81 0.08 -3.43
CA VAL A 13 -12.71 1.09 -2.84
C VAL A 13 -12.21 1.49 -1.45
N MET A 14 -11.80 0.52 -0.64
CA MET A 14 -11.27 0.77 0.69
C MET A 14 -10.08 1.74 0.66
N VAL A 15 -9.06 1.47 -0.17
CA VAL A 15 -7.87 2.33 -0.21
C VAL A 15 -8.17 3.73 -0.74
N GLN A 16 -9.14 3.88 -1.65
CA GLN A 16 -9.60 5.19 -2.10
C GLN A 16 -10.31 5.97 -0.99
N ARG A 17 -11.19 5.30 -0.25
CA ARG A 17 -11.88 5.89 0.90
C ARG A 17 -10.89 6.35 1.96
N LEU A 18 -9.96 5.49 2.37
CA LEU A 18 -8.97 5.82 3.39
C LEU A 18 -8.03 6.94 2.95
N ALA A 19 -7.59 6.92 1.69
CA ALA A 19 -6.78 8.01 1.12
C ALA A 19 -7.53 9.34 1.18
N THR A 20 -8.81 9.35 0.81
CA THR A 20 -9.66 10.54 0.85
C THR A 20 -9.87 11.06 2.26
N GLU A 21 -10.16 10.17 3.21
CA GLU A 21 -10.32 10.53 4.63
C GLU A 21 -9.02 11.10 5.20
N LYS A 22 -7.87 10.48 4.91
CA LYS A 22 -6.54 10.98 5.34
C LYS A 22 -6.25 12.37 4.79
N ALA A 23 -6.53 12.63 3.52
CA ALA A 23 -6.37 13.96 2.93
C ALA A 23 -7.32 14.98 3.58
N ALA A 24 -8.57 14.61 3.84
CA ALA A 24 -9.56 15.49 4.44
C ALA A 24 -9.17 15.96 5.85
N LEU A 25 -8.53 15.09 6.65
CA LEU A 25 -8.11 15.43 8.01
C LEU A 25 -7.13 16.61 8.09
N VAL A 26 -6.41 16.91 7.02
CA VAL A 26 -5.37 17.95 6.98
C VAL A 26 -5.70 19.10 6.02
N SER A 27 -6.61 18.88 5.06
CA SER A 27 -6.88 19.87 3.99
C SER A 27 -7.33 21.23 4.54
N ASP A 28 -8.11 21.26 5.60
CA ASP A 28 -8.58 22.50 6.23
C ASP A 28 -7.45 23.31 6.90
N ARG A 29 -6.31 22.68 7.17
CA ARG A 29 -5.13 23.30 7.77
C ARG A 29 -4.17 23.88 6.73
N VAL A 30 -4.40 23.58 5.45
CA VAL A 30 -3.52 23.98 4.34
C VAL A 30 -4.38 24.55 3.22
N PRO A 31 -5.04 25.70 3.43
CA PRO A 31 -6.03 26.26 2.49
C PRO A 31 -5.45 26.60 1.11
N ASP A 32 -4.18 27.03 1.08
CA ASP A 32 -3.50 27.47 -0.16
C ASP A 32 -2.56 26.39 -0.74
N GLY A 33 -2.60 25.16 -0.22
CA GLY A 33 -1.71 24.08 -0.60
C GLY A 33 -2.43 22.90 -1.22
N ALA A 34 -1.65 21.95 -1.73
CA ALA A 34 -2.14 20.64 -2.11
C ALA A 34 -1.87 19.63 -0.99
N VAL A 35 -2.91 18.85 -0.63
CA VAL A 35 -2.81 17.77 0.35
C VAL A 35 -2.94 16.45 -0.36
N ILE A 36 -2.02 15.54 -0.07
CA ILE A 36 -2.02 14.17 -0.59
C ILE A 36 -2.33 13.21 0.55
N GLY A 37 -3.36 12.40 0.37
CA GLY A 37 -3.64 11.24 1.21
C GLY A 37 -3.34 9.96 0.44
N ALA A 38 -2.79 8.96 1.10
CA ALA A 38 -2.54 7.65 0.50
C ALA A 38 -2.80 6.53 1.51
N ASP A 39 -3.23 5.40 1.01
CA ASP A 39 -3.38 4.17 1.77
C ASP A 39 -3.04 2.96 0.92
N THR A 40 -2.28 2.02 1.49
CA THR A 40 -1.75 0.85 0.76
C THR A 40 -2.15 -0.44 1.46
N VAL A 41 -2.62 -1.41 0.68
CA VAL A 41 -2.89 -2.77 1.13
C VAL A 41 -2.27 -3.79 0.19
N VAL A 42 -1.96 -4.96 0.75
CA VAL A 42 -1.57 -6.16 -0.01
C VAL A 42 -2.76 -7.09 -0.08
N VAL A 43 -3.01 -7.67 -1.26
CA VAL A 43 -4.14 -8.58 -1.48
C VAL A 43 -3.63 -9.89 -2.08
N VAL A 44 -3.98 -10.99 -1.46
CA VAL A 44 -3.72 -12.35 -1.95
C VAL A 44 -4.95 -13.21 -1.74
N ASP A 45 -5.40 -13.94 -2.78
CA ASP A 45 -6.63 -14.74 -2.76
C ASP A 45 -7.87 -13.97 -2.25
N GLY A 46 -8.00 -12.70 -2.60
CA GLY A 46 -9.08 -11.86 -2.11
C GLY A 46 -8.98 -11.47 -0.63
N VAL A 47 -7.91 -11.87 0.06
CA VAL A 47 -7.67 -11.53 1.47
C VAL A 47 -6.75 -10.33 1.55
N ILE A 48 -7.16 -9.31 2.30
CA ILE A 48 -6.34 -8.14 2.59
C ILE A 48 -5.36 -8.45 3.70
N LEU A 49 -4.08 -8.21 3.43
CA LEU A 49 -3.01 -8.24 4.41
C LEU A 49 -2.61 -6.80 4.76
N GLY A 50 -3.00 -6.36 5.94
CA GLY A 50 -2.57 -5.09 6.49
C GLY A 50 -1.20 -5.20 7.17
N LYS A 51 -0.94 -4.32 8.13
CA LYS A 51 0.25 -4.41 8.98
C LYS A 51 0.10 -5.58 9.95
N PRO A 52 1.15 -6.40 10.15
CA PRO A 52 1.08 -7.49 11.11
C PRO A 52 0.99 -6.96 12.54
N GLY A 53 0.27 -7.68 13.41
CA GLY A 53 0.13 -7.34 14.82
C GLY A 53 1.35 -7.72 15.65
N ASP A 54 2.06 -8.76 15.24
CA ASP A 54 3.24 -9.30 15.90
C ASP A 54 4.11 -10.13 14.93
N ASP A 55 5.20 -10.70 15.41
CA ASP A 55 6.13 -11.53 14.63
C ASP A 55 5.45 -12.79 14.07
N ARG A 56 4.53 -13.39 14.83
CA ARG A 56 3.79 -14.58 14.42
C ARG A 56 2.84 -14.27 13.26
N ASP A 57 2.16 -13.15 13.34
CA ASP A 57 1.26 -12.65 12.28
C ASP A 57 2.08 -12.33 11.02
N ALA A 58 3.22 -11.66 11.18
CA ALA A 58 4.15 -11.37 10.09
C ALA A 58 4.61 -12.65 9.38
N ALA A 59 5.01 -13.68 10.13
CA ALA A 59 5.39 -14.98 9.58
C ALA A 59 4.24 -15.65 8.83
N GLY A 60 3.03 -15.56 9.34
CA GLY A 60 1.82 -16.06 8.69
C GLY A 60 1.53 -15.36 7.35
N MET A 61 1.68 -14.04 7.30
CA MET A 61 1.53 -13.26 6.07
C MET A 61 2.58 -13.67 5.03
N LEU A 62 3.84 -13.77 5.41
CA LEU A 62 4.94 -14.18 4.52
C LEU A 62 4.74 -15.60 3.96
N ARG A 63 4.22 -16.53 4.75
CA ARG A 63 3.86 -17.88 4.24
C ARG A 63 2.77 -17.81 3.17
N ARG A 64 1.80 -16.92 3.31
CA ARG A 64 0.77 -16.73 2.28
C ARG A 64 1.33 -16.16 0.98
N LEU A 65 2.36 -15.31 1.06
CA LEU A 65 2.99 -14.68 -0.09
C LEU A 65 4.03 -15.58 -0.77
N SER A 66 4.55 -16.59 -0.08
CA SER A 66 5.62 -17.48 -0.54
C SER A 66 5.29 -18.16 -1.86
N GLY A 67 6.23 -18.07 -2.83
CA GLY A 67 6.19 -18.83 -4.09
C GLY A 67 5.07 -18.46 -5.05
N ARG A 68 4.49 -17.26 -4.92
CA ARG A 68 3.34 -16.84 -5.73
C ARG A 68 3.30 -15.33 -5.95
N SER A 69 2.34 -14.89 -6.73
CA SER A 69 2.04 -13.47 -6.91
C SER A 69 0.98 -12.98 -5.93
N HIS A 70 1.04 -11.69 -5.65
CA HIS A 70 0.03 -10.93 -4.93
C HIS A 70 -0.11 -9.55 -5.54
N GLU A 71 -1.14 -8.84 -5.14
CA GLU A 71 -1.38 -7.47 -5.60
C GLU A 71 -1.08 -6.47 -4.48
N VAL A 72 -0.54 -5.31 -4.87
CA VAL A 72 -0.40 -4.14 -4.01
C VAL A 72 -1.30 -3.05 -4.58
N LEU A 73 -2.24 -2.58 -3.77
CA LEU A 73 -3.16 -1.50 -4.12
C LEU A 73 -2.86 -0.29 -3.28
N THR A 74 -2.69 0.86 -3.91
CA THR A 74 -2.62 2.14 -3.21
C THR A 74 -3.69 3.08 -3.75
N GLY A 75 -4.56 3.55 -2.84
CA GLY A 75 -5.42 4.68 -3.09
C GLY A 75 -4.65 5.98 -2.89
N VAL A 76 -4.85 6.94 -3.77
CA VAL A 76 -4.29 8.29 -3.65
C VAL A 76 -5.41 9.30 -3.81
N ALA A 77 -5.49 10.25 -2.88
CA ALA A 77 -6.39 11.40 -2.97
C ALA A 77 -5.58 12.70 -2.96
N VAL A 78 -5.92 13.62 -3.83
CA VAL A 78 -5.32 14.96 -3.87
C VAL A 78 -6.41 16.00 -3.68
N HIS A 79 -6.26 16.83 -2.67
CA HIS A 79 -7.16 17.95 -2.38
C HIS A 79 -6.40 19.27 -2.58
N ALA A 80 -6.88 20.13 -3.47
CA ALA A 80 -6.31 21.45 -3.72
C ALA A 80 -7.36 22.38 -4.33
N ASN A 81 -7.33 23.66 -3.97
CA ASN A 81 -8.19 24.70 -4.57
C ASN A 81 -9.69 24.33 -4.55
N GLY A 82 -10.17 23.70 -3.47
CA GLY A 82 -11.55 23.22 -3.35
C GLY A 82 -11.92 22.04 -4.24
N ARG A 83 -10.96 21.48 -4.99
CA ARG A 83 -11.13 20.30 -5.85
C ARG A 83 -10.57 19.06 -5.16
N ARG A 84 -11.10 17.90 -5.54
CA ARG A 84 -10.65 16.59 -5.05
C ARG A 84 -10.51 15.64 -6.24
N LEU A 85 -9.38 14.96 -6.33
CA LEU A 85 -9.15 13.88 -7.27
C LEU A 85 -8.72 12.63 -6.50
N VAL A 86 -9.19 11.48 -6.95
CA VAL A 86 -8.90 10.18 -6.33
C VAL A 86 -8.52 9.20 -7.44
N ALA A 87 -7.53 8.37 -7.17
CA ALA A 87 -7.14 7.27 -8.04
C ALA A 87 -6.68 6.07 -7.23
N VAL A 88 -6.62 4.91 -7.88
CA VAL A 88 -6.01 3.71 -7.34
C VAL A 88 -4.92 3.23 -8.29
N GLU A 89 -3.80 2.80 -7.74
CA GLU A 89 -2.73 2.13 -8.47
C GLU A 89 -2.65 0.67 -8.04
N ARG A 90 -2.52 -0.23 -9.02
CA ARG A 90 -2.42 -1.67 -8.81
C ARG A 90 -1.10 -2.17 -9.38
N THR A 91 -0.38 -2.95 -8.59
CA THR A 91 0.90 -3.55 -8.99
C THR A 91 0.92 -5.01 -8.56
N VAL A 92 1.41 -5.89 -9.40
CA VAL A 92 1.56 -7.32 -9.11
C VAL A 92 3.01 -7.61 -8.76
N VAL A 93 3.22 -8.35 -7.69
CA VAL A 93 4.55 -8.73 -7.17
C VAL A 93 4.64 -10.25 -7.04
N TRP A 94 5.76 -10.83 -7.48
CA TRP A 94 6.04 -12.28 -7.37
C TRP A 94 7.15 -12.53 -6.36
N PHE A 95 6.90 -13.46 -5.45
CA PHE A 95 7.88 -13.93 -4.48
C PHE A 95 8.46 -15.29 -4.88
N LEU A 96 9.74 -15.50 -4.55
CA LEU A 96 10.35 -16.83 -4.46
C LEU A 96 9.60 -17.68 -3.43
N PRO A 97 9.66 -19.03 -3.54
CA PRO A 97 9.32 -19.89 -2.41
C PRO A 97 10.21 -19.55 -1.21
N LEU A 98 9.58 -19.29 -0.06
CA LEU A 98 10.26 -18.94 1.20
C LEU A 98 10.32 -20.16 2.11
N SER A 99 11.52 -20.52 2.59
CA SER A 99 11.68 -21.51 3.63
C SER A 99 11.29 -20.93 5.01
N ASP A 100 11.06 -21.78 5.99
CA ASP A 100 10.85 -21.32 7.38
C ASP A 100 12.04 -20.53 7.91
N ALA A 101 13.27 -20.91 7.48
CA ALA A 101 14.49 -20.19 7.82
C ALA A 101 14.54 -18.79 7.21
N ASP A 102 14.10 -18.62 5.95
CA ASP A 102 14.01 -17.31 5.30
C ASP A 102 13.03 -16.40 6.04
N ILE A 103 11.88 -16.93 6.40
CA ILE A 103 10.85 -16.20 7.14
C ILE A 103 11.35 -15.79 8.52
N ALA A 104 11.95 -16.73 9.26
CA ALA A 104 12.50 -16.45 10.59
C ALA A 104 13.61 -15.39 10.53
N TRP A 105 14.50 -15.49 9.55
CA TRP A 105 15.54 -14.49 9.34
C TRP A 105 14.97 -13.10 9.08
N TYR A 106 13.96 -13.00 8.20
CA TYR A 106 13.37 -11.72 7.84
C TYR A 106 12.56 -11.11 8.99
N VAL A 107 11.75 -11.91 9.68
CA VAL A 107 10.97 -11.46 10.85
C VAL A 107 11.90 -10.97 11.96
N SER A 108 13.05 -11.63 12.20
CA SER A 108 14.03 -11.23 13.22
C SER A 108 14.65 -9.84 12.97
N SER A 109 14.59 -9.34 11.74
CA SER A 109 15.05 -7.98 11.40
C SER A 109 14.18 -6.86 11.94
N GLY A 110 12.91 -7.17 12.29
CA GLY A 110 11.91 -6.17 12.68
C GLY A 110 11.30 -5.39 11.52
N GLU A 111 11.84 -5.51 10.30
CA GLU A 111 11.35 -4.77 9.13
C GLU A 111 9.87 -5.04 8.81
N PRO A 112 9.31 -6.26 8.97
CA PRO A 112 7.93 -6.56 8.64
C PRO A 112 6.87 -5.78 9.43
N LEU A 113 7.13 -5.38 10.65
CA LEU A 113 6.11 -5.01 11.63
C LEU A 113 5.30 -3.76 11.28
N ASP A 114 5.83 -2.83 10.51
CA ASP A 114 5.14 -1.59 10.15
C ASP A 114 4.72 -1.54 8.67
N LYS A 115 4.78 -2.68 7.97
CA LYS A 115 4.52 -2.78 6.53
C LYS A 115 3.26 -3.58 6.20
N ALA A 116 2.46 -3.08 5.27
CA ALA A 116 1.36 -3.85 4.69
C ALA A 116 1.89 -5.13 4.03
N GLY A 117 1.27 -6.28 4.33
CA GLY A 117 1.73 -7.58 3.84
C GLY A 117 3.04 -8.05 4.47
N ALA A 118 3.52 -7.39 5.54
CA ALA A 118 4.71 -7.74 6.29
C ALA A 118 6.02 -7.67 5.51
N TYR A 119 6.16 -6.81 4.50
CA TYR A 119 7.43 -6.67 3.79
C TYR A 119 7.65 -5.28 3.18
N ALA A 120 8.94 -4.94 3.01
CA ALA A 120 9.39 -3.74 2.32
C ALA A 120 10.18 -4.14 1.06
N VAL A 121 9.66 -3.79 -0.12
CA VAL A 121 10.31 -4.13 -1.41
C VAL A 121 11.70 -3.49 -1.54
N GLN A 122 11.90 -2.31 -0.98
CA GLN A 122 13.19 -1.58 -0.99
C GLN A 122 14.15 -2.02 0.12
N GLY A 123 13.69 -2.85 1.06
CA GLY A 123 14.48 -3.35 2.18
C GLY A 123 15.02 -4.76 1.95
N LEU A 124 15.18 -5.50 3.05
CA LEU A 124 15.73 -6.86 3.04
C LEU A 124 14.86 -7.85 2.27
N ALA A 125 13.54 -7.61 2.17
CA ALA A 125 12.63 -8.43 1.39
C ALA A 125 12.90 -8.36 -0.12
N SER A 126 13.71 -7.44 -0.59
CA SER A 126 14.13 -7.37 -2.00
C SER A 126 14.72 -8.69 -2.50
N ARG A 127 15.36 -9.48 -1.63
CA ARG A 127 15.89 -10.81 -1.97
C ARG A 127 14.81 -11.85 -2.29
N PHE A 128 13.57 -11.61 -1.90
CA PHE A 128 12.45 -12.51 -2.13
C PHE A 128 11.67 -12.21 -3.42
N VAL A 129 11.78 -10.98 -3.93
CA VAL A 129 11.00 -10.49 -5.06
C VAL A 129 11.69 -10.88 -6.37
N THR A 130 10.98 -11.64 -7.22
CA THR A 130 11.48 -12.05 -8.54
C THR A 130 11.01 -11.15 -9.66
N ARG A 131 9.85 -10.52 -9.50
CA ARG A 131 9.23 -9.71 -10.56
C ARG A 131 8.25 -8.70 -9.96
N ILE A 132 8.19 -7.54 -10.57
CA ILE A 132 7.17 -6.51 -10.34
C ILE A 132 6.56 -6.16 -11.70
N GLU A 133 5.23 -6.12 -11.75
CA GLU A 133 4.49 -5.67 -12.92
C GLU A 133 3.58 -4.52 -12.52
N GLY A 134 3.95 -3.31 -12.96
CA GLY A 134 3.31 -2.06 -12.58
C GLY A 134 4.30 -1.05 -12.03
N SER A 135 3.89 -0.29 -11.02
CA SER A 135 4.68 0.79 -10.41
C SER A 135 5.48 0.30 -9.20
N TYR A 136 6.81 0.40 -9.28
CA TYR A 136 7.69 0.12 -8.14
C TYR A 136 7.38 1.04 -6.95
N SER A 137 7.21 2.34 -7.19
CA SER A 137 6.90 3.29 -6.12
C SER A 137 5.55 3.02 -5.46
N ASN A 138 4.59 2.42 -6.18
CA ASN A 138 3.36 1.92 -5.60
C ASN A 138 3.63 0.83 -4.55
N VAL A 139 4.50 -0.12 -4.85
CA VAL A 139 4.86 -1.20 -3.91
C VAL A 139 5.55 -0.64 -2.66
N VAL A 140 6.32 0.45 -2.81
CA VAL A 140 6.91 1.17 -1.67
C VAL A 140 5.84 1.83 -0.78
N GLY A 141 4.69 2.23 -1.36
CA GLY A 141 3.57 2.81 -0.63
C GLY A 141 3.06 4.16 -1.17
N LEU A 142 3.69 4.71 -2.20
CA LEU A 142 3.23 5.94 -2.87
C LEU A 142 3.54 5.89 -4.36
N PRO A 143 2.52 5.73 -5.23
CA PRO A 143 2.71 5.69 -6.68
C PRO A 143 3.02 7.08 -7.22
N VAL A 144 4.29 7.45 -7.27
CA VAL A 144 4.76 8.81 -7.53
C VAL A 144 4.27 9.35 -8.88
N ALA A 145 4.34 8.55 -9.95
CA ALA A 145 3.88 8.99 -11.27
C ALA A 145 2.37 9.33 -11.27
N ARG A 146 1.56 8.52 -10.59
CA ARG A 146 0.12 8.77 -10.44
C ARG A 146 -0.14 10.02 -9.60
N VAL A 147 0.61 10.23 -8.54
CA VAL A 147 0.51 11.45 -7.72
C VAL A 147 0.82 12.69 -8.56
N CYS A 148 1.90 12.68 -9.34
CA CYS A 148 2.25 13.79 -10.22
C CYS A 148 1.17 14.07 -11.27
N GLU A 149 0.59 13.04 -11.86
CA GLU A 149 -0.54 13.17 -12.79
C GLU A 149 -1.74 13.86 -12.14
N LEU A 150 -2.14 13.44 -10.94
CA LEU A 150 -3.26 14.05 -10.22
C LEU A 150 -2.96 15.51 -9.83
N LEU A 151 -1.75 15.79 -9.36
CA LEU A 151 -1.31 17.15 -9.05
C LEU A 151 -1.38 18.06 -10.27
N ASN A 152 -0.86 17.61 -11.41
CA ASN A 152 -0.92 18.38 -12.66
C ASN A 152 -2.36 18.66 -13.08
N ARG A 153 -3.25 17.69 -12.95
CA ARG A 153 -4.68 17.86 -13.30
C ARG A 153 -5.42 18.78 -12.36
N ILE A 154 -5.14 18.73 -11.06
CA ILE A 154 -5.87 19.53 -10.06
C ILE A 154 -5.39 20.98 -10.04
N THR A 155 -4.14 21.23 -10.39
CA THR A 155 -3.55 22.59 -10.44
C THR A 155 -3.62 23.24 -11.82
N ALA A 156 -4.02 22.49 -12.85
CA ALA A 156 -4.25 23.06 -14.20
C ALA A 156 -5.42 24.06 -14.17
N CYS A 157 -5.20 25.20 -14.80
CA CYS A 157 -6.22 26.25 -15.00
C CYS A 157 -7.22 25.86 -16.09
#